data_6d2b738960e200f5e6d1a7654d40fbe2
#
_entry.id   6d2b738960e200f5e6d1a7654d40fbe2
#
_cell.length_a   1.000
_cell.length_b   1.000
_cell.length_c   1.000
_cell.angle_alpha   90.00
_cell.angle_beta   90.00
_cell.angle_gamma   90.00
#
_symmetry.space_group_name_H-M   'P 1'
#
loop_
_entity.id
_entity.type
_entity.pdbx_description
1 polymer ?
#
loop_
_entity_poly.entity_id
_entity_poly.type
_entity_poly.pdbx_seq_one_letter_code
_entity_poly.pdbx_strand_id
1 'polypeptide(L)'
;MELVRFSELDCHYGAREIFAGLNGVLQDGERIGLVGPNGAGKSSLLRLLAGVDAPFGGSVVRARDATFAYLAQSVADETESTLQELIDAALARVTPDTYGIRNKTLRIMLASFGFREEAFARPLREFSGGQRAKAALAHILIDEPDYCIFDEPTNHLDIETVRWLESYIASDKRAYLIVSHDRYFLNRVATRIWEIEAGRLHVYPPATNAYDAFVAERASRHAEERRAYETFVAERDKRRATIAGLRATHTSSDYSQVRSREKQLARAEARLATNAPIAPSAAIAVNLQSTRRAANAFALELSGLSKAYARPLFEDLEVDVLRGERLAIVGPNGSGKSTLLKIVSGELAADSGTVRVNPASQIAYFAQNSHEQLDPAASAVDSVRAAADISDEKARNLLGRMRVSGEAADKAVRTFSGGERRRIMLASLMAKAADVLLLDEPTNDLDIESREALESVLGEYQGAILIVSHDRYLLSRLCDRVLWIDGGAWGTDEGGYDAFEKSQAERERAALEAQAASIGRSKTSRQTPLKVRSQLETRIASIEREIAKLDTRKFEIDHLFTLTETYDDRKRVAALESERTLVAAQSAERIATWEDLHAQLEELIG
;
A
#
# COMPACT_ATOMS: atom_id res chain seq x y z
N MET A 1 -22.44 14.22 -5.60
CA MET A 1 -22.48 15.47 -4.78
C MET A 1 -21.06 15.89 -4.45
N GLU A 2 -20.76 17.20 -4.36
CA GLU A 2 -19.44 17.66 -3.87
C GLU A 2 -19.40 17.55 -2.35
N LEU A 3 -18.43 16.81 -1.83
CA LEU A 3 -18.26 16.63 -0.38
C LEU A 3 -17.25 17.64 0.20
N VAL A 4 -16.13 17.83 -0.49
CA VAL A 4 -15.09 18.79 -0.11
C VAL A 4 -14.56 19.50 -1.35
N ARG A 5 -14.54 20.82 -1.33
CA ARG A 5 -13.87 21.66 -2.32
C ARG A 5 -12.80 22.50 -1.64
N PHE A 6 -11.63 22.58 -2.22
CA PHE A 6 -10.60 23.52 -1.79
C PHE A 6 -10.09 24.33 -2.96
N SER A 7 -9.79 25.60 -2.69
CA SER A 7 -9.40 26.57 -3.71
C SER A 7 -8.27 27.44 -3.20
N GLU A 8 -7.25 27.63 -4.06
CA GLU A 8 -6.04 28.44 -3.80
C GLU A 8 -5.41 28.13 -2.44
N LEU A 9 -5.33 26.82 -2.10
CA LEU A 9 -4.92 26.38 -0.78
C LEU A 9 -3.40 26.46 -0.62
N ASP A 10 -2.95 27.18 0.40
CA ASP A 10 -1.53 27.36 0.74
C ASP A 10 -1.20 26.69 2.06
N CYS A 11 -0.01 26.10 2.14
CA CYS A 11 0.53 25.48 3.35
C CYS A 11 2.00 25.84 3.54
N HIS A 12 2.35 26.32 4.73
CA HIS A 12 3.69 26.69 5.14
C HIS A 12 4.06 26.07 6.48
N TYR A 13 5.33 25.69 6.63
CA TYR A 13 5.92 25.35 7.92
C TYR A 13 7.05 26.33 8.23
N GLY A 14 6.77 27.29 9.12
CA GLY A 14 7.67 28.40 9.37
C GLY A 14 7.92 29.23 8.11
N ALA A 15 9.16 29.35 7.69
CA ALA A 15 9.54 30.06 6.45
C ALA A 15 9.51 29.17 5.18
N ARG A 16 9.24 27.88 5.32
CA ARG A 16 9.24 26.94 4.19
C ARG A 16 7.82 26.79 3.64
N GLU A 17 7.64 27.20 2.40
CA GLU A 17 6.45 26.88 1.61
C GLU A 17 6.47 25.38 1.25
N ILE A 18 5.37 24.70 1.52
CA ILE A 18 5.17 23.29 1.18
C ILE A 18 4.44 23.18 -0.14
N PHE A 19 3.33 23.90 -0.26
CA PHE A 19 2.60 24.07 -1.50
C PHE A 19 1.79 25.36 -1.49
N ALA A 20 1.49 25.88 -2.68
CA ALA A 20 0.70 27.10 -2.85
C ALA A 20 -0.28 26.95 -4.04
N GLY A 21 -1.48 27.52 -3.88
CA GLY A 21 -2.49 27.59 -4.92
C GLY A 21 -3.10 26.24 -5.28
N LEU A 22 -3.17 25.25 -4.37
CA LEU A 22 -3.79 23.97 -4.67
C LEU A 22 -5.30 24.09 -4.82
N ASN A 23 -5.83 23.45 -5.87
CA ASN A 23 -7.26 23.40 -6.16
C ASN A 23 -7.71 21.95 -6.35
N GLY A 24 -8.86 21.56 -5.76
CA GLY A 24 -9.41 20.22 -5.95
C GLY A 24 -10.81 20.06 -5.38
N VAL A 25 -11.45 18.95 -5.77
CA VAL A 25 -12.80 18.59 -5.35
C VAL A 25 -12.87 17.09 -5.10
N LEU A 26 -13.35 16.70 -3.92
CA LEU A 26 -13.73 15.31 -3.61
C LEU A 26 -15.23 15.18 -3.83
N GLN A 27 -15.62 14.25 -4.70
CA GLN A 27 -17.01 13.95 -4.98
C GLN A 27 -17.48 12.68 -4.25
N ASP A 28 -18.78 12.59 -4.07
CA ASP A 28 -19.42 11.41 -3.50
C ASP A 28 -19.10 10.15 -4.31
N GLY A 29 -18.78 9.06 -3.59
CA GLY A 29 -18.40 7.78 -4.18
C GLY A 29 -17.01 7.73 -4.84
N GLU A 30 -16.25 8.84 -4.87
CA GLU A 30 -14.88 8.81 -5.40
C GLU A 30 -13.90 8.18 -4.39
N ARG A 31 -13.03 7.34 -4.90
CA ARG A 31 -11.90 6.80 -4.13
C ARG A 31 -10.60 7.33 -4.70
N ILE A 32 -10.03 8.33 -4.02
CA ILE A 32 -8.86 9.07 -4.48
C ILE A 32 -7.64 8.60 -3.71
N GLY A 33 -6.62 8.11 -4.42
CA GLY A 33 -5.28 7.87 -3.88
C GLY A 33 -4.43 9.14 -4.00
N LEU A 34 -3.92 9.66 -2.88
CA LEU A 34 -3.02 10.81 -2.86
C LEU A 34 -1.57 10.35 -2.74
N VAL A 35 -0.78 10.62 -3.76
CA VAL A 35 0.63 10.21 -3.86
C VAL A 35 1.56 11.42 -3.98
N GLY A 36 2.86 11.19 -3.82
CA GLY A 36 3.92 12.20 -3.95
C GLY A 36 5.10 11.90 -3.04
N PRO A 37 6.23 12.59 -3.22
CA PRO A 37 7.44 12.40 -2.42
C PRO A 37 7.21 12.67 -0.92
N ASN A 38 8.11 12.15 -0.07
CA ASN A 38 8.11 12.51 1.34
C ASN A 38 8.37 14.01 1.52
N GLY A 39 7.58 14.65 2.39
CA GLY A 39 7.65 16.10 2.59
C GLY A 39 6.96 16.95 1.51
N ALA A 40 6.25 16.37 0.55
CA ALA A 40 5.45 17.09 -0.43
C ALA A 40 4.17 17.73 0.16
N GLY A 41 3.82 17.40 1.41
CA GLY A 41 2.65 17.96 2.08
C GLY A 41 1.39 17.12 2.01
N LYS A 42 1.48 15.82 1.70
CA LYS A 42 0.33 14.90 1.65
C LYS A 42 -0.48 14.92 2.95
N SER A 43 0.16 14.60 4.08
CA SER A 43 -0.49 14.63 5.41
C SER A 43 -0.96 16.03 5.80
N SER A 44 -0.23 17.08 5.40
CA SER A 44 -0.66 18.47 5.62
C SER A 44 -1.95 18.78 4.86
N LEU A 45 -2.07 18.36 3.59
CA LEU A 45 -3.29 18.51 2.84
C LEU A 45 -4.46 17.75 3.51
N LEU A 46 -4.24 16.50 3.94
CA LEU A 46 -5.28 15.74 4.64
C LEU A 46 -5.74 16.44 5.93
N ARG A 47 -4.81 16.98 6.74
CA ARG A 47 -5.12 17.70 7.98
C ARG A 47 -5.91 18.99 7.72
N LEU A 48 -5.57 19.75 6.67
CA LEU A 48 -6.32 20.92 6.23
C LEU A 48 -7.75 20.55 5.79
N LEU A 49 -7.89 19.48 4.99
CA LEU A 49 -9.19 18.99 4.54
C LEU A 49 -10.02 18.41 5.68
N ALA A 50 -9.38 17.80 6.68
CA ALA A 50 -10.03 17.34 7.91
C ALA A 50 -10.34 18.49 8.89
N GLY A 51 -9.80 19.71 8.67
CA GLY A 51 -10.00 20.84 9.59
C GLY A 51 -9.25 20.73 10.90
N VAL A 52 -8.23 19.87 10.95
CA VAL A 52 -7.29 19.78 12.09
C VAL A 52 -6.39 21.00 12.12
N ASP A 53 -5.92 21.41 10.93
CA ASP A 53 -5.11 22.62 10.75
C ASP A 53 -5.91 23.66 9.98
N ALA A 54 -5.59 24.94 10.20
CA ALA A 54 -6.11 26.05 9.41
C ALA A 54 -5.19 26.32 8.21
N PRO A 55 -5.73 26.62 7.01
CA PRO A 55 -4.91 26.96 5.85
C PRO A 55 -4.23 28.32 6.06
N PHE A 56 -3.03 28.48 5.53
CA PHE A 56 -2.32 29.75 5.50
C PHE A 56 -2.97 30.73 4.51
N GLY A 57 -3.41 30.21 3.37
CA GLY A 57 -4.16 30.91 2.33
C GLY A 57 -5.18 30.01 1.68
N GLY A 58 -6.13 30.61 0.94
CA GLY A 58 -7.19 29.90 0.27
C GLY A 58 -8.38 29.51 1.17
N SER A 59 -9.17 28.54 0.73
CA SER A 59 -10.36 28.10 1.45
C SER A 59 -10.67 26.62 1.26
N VAL A 60 -11.25 26.02 2.31
CA VAL A 60 -11.80 24.66 2.28
C VAL A 60 -13.28 24.74 2.60
N VAL A 61 -14.11 24.31 1.66
CA VAL A 61 -15.59 24.27 1.78
C VAL A 61 -16.00 22.80 1.86
N ARG A 62 -16.72 22.43 2.92
CA ARG A 62 -17.30 21.08 3.12
C ARG A 62 -18.81 21.15 2.93
N ALA A 63 -19.39 20.08 2.43
CA ALA A 63 -20.85 19.96 2.36
C ALA A 63 -21.45 20.07 3.77
N ARG A 64 -22.52 20.85 3.92
CA ARG A 64 -23.03 21.30 5.22
C ARG A 64 -23.49 20.15 6.14
N ASP A 65 -24.04 19.10 5.56
CA ASP A 65 -24.63 17.97 6.28
C ASP A 65 -23.78 16.68 6.17
N ALA A 66 -22.61 16.75 5.48
CA ALA A 66 -21.75 15.59 5.31
C ALA A 66 -20.88 15.36 6.54
N THR A 67 -20.94 14.14 7.05
CA THR A 67 -20.07 13.63 8.12
C THR A 67 -18.78 13.08 7.55
N PHE A 68 -17.68 13.20 8.28
CA PHE A 68 -16.41 12.63 7.83
C PHE A 68 -15.64 12.00 8.99
N ALA A 69 -14.74 11.10 8.64
CA ALA A 69 -13.78 10.53 9.57
C ALA A 69 -12.35 10.71 9.06
N TYR A 70 -11.46 11.00 9.99
CA TYR A 70 -10.03 11.16 9.72
C TYR A 70 -9.21 10.15 10.51
N LEU A 71 -8.47 9.30 9.80
CA LEU A 71 -7.47 8.41 10.37
C LEU A 71 -6.09 9.05 10.19
N ALA A 72 -5.51 9.51 11.29
CA ALA A 72 -4.16 10.08 11.30
C ALA A 72 -3.10 8.97 11.25
N GLN A 73 -1.93 9.28 10.70
CA GLN A 73 -0.79 8.37 10.59
C GLN A 73 -0.33 7.81 11.95
N SER A 74 -0.40 8.58 13.02
CA SER A 74 -0.12 8.13 14.39
C SER A 74 -1.40 8.18 15.22
N VAL A 75 -1.84 7.03 15.71
CA VAL A 75 -2.85 6.95 16.76
C VAL A 75 -2.17 7.32 18.06
N ALA A 76 -2.72 8.29 18.80
CA ALA A 76 -2.12 8.83 20.04
C ALA A 76 -1.68 7.70 20.99
N ASP A 77 -0.40 7.73 21.38
CA ASP A 77 0.28 6.62 22.07
C ASP A 77 -0.14 6.39 23.54
N GLU A 78 -0.90 7.31 24.15
CA GLU A 78 -1.10 7.34 25.60
C GLU A 78 -2.58 7.42 26.00
N THR A 79 -3.44 6.57 25.48
CA THR A 79 -4.79 6.49 26.03
C THR A 79 -4.88 5.38 27.09
N GLU A 80 -5.21 5.78 28.33
CA GLU A 80 -5.63 4.89 29.42
C GLU A 80 -6.94 4.17 29.09
N SER A 81 -7.65 4.64 28.06
CA SER A 81 -8.93 4.09 27.60
C SER A 81 -8.78 2.64 27.16
N THR A 82 -9.73 1.82 27.53
CA THR A 82 -9.82 0.42 27.10
C THR A 82 -10.41 0.30 25.69
N LEU A 83 -10.19 -0.84 25.05
CA LEU A 83 -10.84 -1.13 23.77
C LEU A 83 -12.37 -1.16 23.90
N GLN A 84 -12.92 -1.58 25.06
CA GLN A 84 -14.36 -1.55 25.33
C GLN A 84 -14.90 -0.12 25.37
N GLU A 85 -14.20 0.80 26.03
CA GLU A 85 -14.59 2.22 26.07
C GLU A 85 -14.58 2.86 24.68
N LEU A 86 -13.63 2.47 23.82
CA LEU A 86 -13.58 2.92 22.43
C LEU A 86 -14.78 2.39 21.62
N ILE A 87 -15.16 1.13 21.85
CA ILE A 87 -16.37 0.51 21.28
C ILE A 87 -17.62 1.26 21.74
N ASP A 88 -17.73 1.50 23.05
CA ASP A 88 -18.89 2.16 23.65
C ASP A 88 -19.02 3.61 23.16
N ALA A 89 -17.91 4.32 23.01
CA ALA A 89 -17.89 5.67 22.45
C ALA A 89 -18.34 5.71 20.98
N ALA A 90 -17.94 4.73 20.16
CA ALA A 90 -18.40 4.58 18.79
C ALA A 90 -19.93 4.31 18.75
N LEU A 91 -20.40 3.43 19.62
CA LEU A 91 -21.81 3.04 19.65
C LEU A 91 -22.72 4.08 20.31
N ALA A 92 -22.20 4.97 21.15
CA ALA A 92 -22.97 6.05 21.79
C ALA A 92 -23.58 7.05 20.79
N ARG A 93 -22.99 7.14 19.58
CA ARG A 93 -23.47 8.01 18.49
C ARG A 93 -24.52 7.33 17.60
N VAL A 94 -24.76 6.05 17.80
CA VAL A 94 -25.64 5.22 16.98
C VAL A 94 -27.07 5.29 17.51
N THR A 95 -28.06 5.36 16.61
CA THR A 95 -29.47 5.36 16.99
C THR A 95 -29.88 4.04 17.61
N PRO A 96 -30.86 4.01 18.57
CA PRO A 96 -31.30 2.78 19.22
C PRO A 96 -31.70 1.66 18.26
N ASP A 97 -32.33 2.01 17.13
CA ASP A 97 -32.84 1.05 16.14
C ASP A 97 -31.70 0.32 15.39
N THR A 98 -30.54 0.96 15.23
CA THR A 98 -29.38 0.40 14.52
C THR A 98 -28.29 -0.13 15.45
N TYR A 99 -28.38 0.15 16.78
CA TYR A 99 -27.37 -0.21 17.76
C TYR A 99 -27.00 -1.70 17.75
N GLY A 100 -28.00 -2.59 17.76
CA GLY A 100 -27.77 -4.03 17.78
C GLY A 100 -27.01 -4.53 16.55
N ILE A 101 -27.34 -3.99 15.38
CA ILE A 101 -26.69 -4.35 14.11
C ILE A 101 -25.24 -3.84 14.11
N ARG A 102 -25.02 -2.57 14.47
CA ARG A 102 -23.69 -1.95 14.47
C ARG A 102 -22.76 -2.57 15.52
N ASN A 103 -23.26 -2.86 16.73
CA ASN A 103 -22.47 -3.58 17.73
C ASN A 103 -22.02 -4.96 17.23
N LYS A 104 -22.93 -5.71 16.58
CA LYS A 104 -22.58 -7.00 15.98
C LYS A 104 -21.54 -6.84 14.87
N THR A 105 -21.71 -5.87 13.98
CA THR A 105 -20.78 -5.59 12.88
C THR A 105 -19.39 -5.22 13.42
N LEU A 106 -19.33 -4.34 14.44
CA LEU A 106 -18.08 -3.94 15.07
C LEU A 106 -17.35 -5.12 15.72
N ARG A 107 -18.07 -5.98 16.45
CA ARG A 107 -17.49 -7.19 17.07
C ARG A 107 -16.98 -8.19 16.03
N ILE A 108 -17.69 -8.38 14.91
CA ILE A 108 -17.24 -9.21 13.81
C ILE A 108 -15.97 -8.61 13.18
N MET A 109 -15.91 -7.30 12.96
CA MET A 109 -14.76 -6.59 12.44
C MET A 109 -13.55 -6.73 13.37
N LEU A 110 -13.72 -6.50 14.66
CA LEU A 110 -12.65 -6.65 15.65
C LEU A 110 -12.16 -8.11 15.74
N ALA A 111 -13.07 -9.07 15.67
CA ALA A 111 -12.71 -10.49 15.64
C ALA A 111 -11.90 -10.84 14.36
N SER A 112 -12.26 -10.29 13.19
CA SER A 112 -11.47 -10.46 11.95
C SER A 112 -10.10 -9.79 12.02
N PHE A 113 -9.95 -8.77 12.86
CA PHE A 113 -8.66 -8.14 13.17
C PHE A 113 -7.84 -8.89 14.23
N GLY A 114 -8.35 -10.01 14.74
CA GLY A 114 -7.67 -10.85 15.73
C GLY A 114 -7.90 -10.45 17.19
N PHE A 115 -8.85 -9.53 17.48
CA PHE A 115 -9.21 -9.20 18.85
C PHE A 115 -10.19 -10.23 19.42
N ARG A 116 -9.81 -10.84 20.55
CA ARG A 116 -10.69 -11.69 21.34
C ARG A 116 -11.38 -10.88 22.42
N GLU A 117 -12.49 -11.37 22.94
CA GLU A 117 -13.27 -10.64 23.98
C GLU A 117 -12.45 -10.32 25.23
N GLU A 118 -11.49 -11.19 25.59
CA GLU A 118 -10.61 -10.94 26.74
C GLU A 118 -9.71 -9.69 26.55
N ALA A 119 -9.48 -9.29 25.31
CA ALA A 119 -8.69 -8.09 25.01
C ALA A 119 -9.48 -6.79 25.22
N PHE A 120 -10.81 -6.83 25.30
CA PHE A 120 -11.63 -5.61 25.31
C PHE A 120 -11.46 -4.80 26.61
N ALA A 121 -11.19 -5.46 27.74
CA ALA A 121 -10.91 -4.80 29.02
C ALA A 121 -9.46 -4.23 29.15
N ARG A 122 -8.59 -4.48 28.16
CA ARG A 122 -7.19 -4.04 28.21
C ARG A 122 -7.07 -2.58 27.77
N PRO A 123 -6.21 -1.77 28.44
CA PRO A 123 -5.89 -0.42 28.01
C PRO A 123 -5.21 -0.41 26.64
N LEU A 124 -5.51 0.59 25.81
CA LEU A 124 -4.96 0.72 24.46
C LEU A 124 -3.42 0.85 24.44
N ARG A 125 -2.82 1.40 25.49
CA ARG A 125 -1.35 1.48 25.65
C ARG A 125 -0.66 0.10 25.65
N GLU A 126 -1.35 -0.96 26.06
CA GLU A 126 -0.80 -2.32 26.11
C GLU A 126 -0.83 -3.02 24.75
N PHE A 127 -1.50 -2.45 23.77
CA PHE A 127 -1.55 -2.98 22.41
C PHE A 127 -0.32 -2.55 21.61
N SER A 128 0.09 -3.39 20.67
CA SER A 128 1.09 -3.01 19.68
C SER A 128 0.57 -1.87 18.78
N GLY A 129 1.47 -1.12 18.13
CA GLY A 129 1.10 -0.07 17.19
C GLY A 129 0.09 -0.56 16.13
N GLY A 130 0.32 -1.75 15.57
CA GLY A 130 -0.60 -2.37 14.61
C GLY A 130 -1.97 -2.71 15.21
N GLN A 131 -2.02 -3.20 16.45
CA GLN A 131 -3.30 -3.44 17.11
C GLN A 131 -4.06 -2.15 17.38
N ARG A 132 -3.38 -1.08 17.79
CA ARG A 132 -4.01 0.24 17.95
C ARG A 132 -4.56 0.78 16.63
N ALA A 133 -3.80 0.64 15.53
CA ALA A 133 -4.26 1.03 14.20
C ALA A 133 -5.53 0.27 13.76
N LYS A 134 -5.59 -1.05 14.02
CA LYS A 134 -6.78 -1.89 13.77
C LYS A 134 -7.99 -1.43 14.59
N ALA A 135 -7.80 -1.12 15.87
CA ALA A 135 -8.85 -0.63 16.74
C ALA A 135 -9.40 0.73 16.30
N ALA A 136 -8.51 1.67 15.95
CA ALA A 136 -8.88 2.98 15.44
C ALA A 136 -9.63 2.89 14.11
N LEU A 137 -9.19 2.00 13.22
CA LEU A 137 -9.86 1.75 11.94
C LEU A 137 -11.28 1.21 12.15
N ALA A 138 -11.45 0.22 13.04
CA ALA A 138 -12.76 -0.31 13.38
C ALA A 138 -13.69 0.77 13.95
N HIS A 139 -13.17 1.63 14.84
CA HIS A 139 -13.92 2.75 15.42
C HIS A 139 -14.43 3.72 14.35
N ILE A 140 -13.56 4.10 13.41
CA ILE A 140 -13.89 5.04 12.32
C ILE A 140 -14.93 4.46 11.37
N LEU A 141 -14.80 3.19 11.02
CA LEU A 141 -15.67 2.57 10.03
C LEU A 141 -17.08 2.30 10.52
N ILE A 142 -17.28 2.15 11.85
CA ILE A 142 -18.60 1.91 12.43
C ILE A 142 -19.49 3.16 12.44
N ASP A 143 -18.90 4.36 12.46
CA ASP A 143 -19.64 5.62 12.44
C ASP A 143 -20.32 5.88 11.08
N GLU A 144 -19.98 5.10 10.03
CA GLU A 144 -20.49 5.24 8.65
C GLU A 144 -20.49 6.69 8.16
N PRO A 145 -19.35 7.39 8.21
CA PRO A 145 -19.26 8.76 7.71
C PRO A 145 -19.50 8.80 6.20
N ASP A 146 -19.96 9.92 5.66
CA ASP A 146 -20.18 10.11 4.21
C ASP A 146 -18.88 10.04 3.43
N TYR A 147 -17.75 10.45 4.04
CA TYR A 147 -16.43 10.27 3.45
C TYR A 147 -15.35 10.04 4.50
N CYS A 148 -14.29 9.35 4.07
CA CYS A 148 -13.14 9.02 4.93
C CYS A 148 -11.86 9.64 4.37
N ILE A 149 -11.04 10.18 5.27
CA ILE A 149 -9.71 10.68 4.99
C ILE A 149 -8.71 9.79 5.74
N PHE A 150 -7.89 9.03 5.02
CA PHE A 150 -6.94 8.08 5.61
C PHE A 150 -5.50 8.47 5.30
N ASP A 151 -4.69 8.62 6.35
CA ASP A 151 -3.26 8.90 6.24
C ASP A 151 -2.46 7.63 6.58
N GLU A 152 -1.96 6.94 5.55
CA GLU A 152 -1.19 5.69 5.63
C GLU A 152 -1.91 4.57 6.42
N PRO A 153 -3.15 4.18 6.03
CA PRO A 153 -3.94 3.21 6.79
C PRO A 153 -3.36 1.80 6.77
N THR A 154 -2.45 1.50 5.84
CA THR A 154 -1.80 0.19 5.68
C THR A 154 -0.56 0.03 6.56
N ASN A 155 -0.03 1.12 7.13
CA ASN A 155 1.16 1.06 7.98
C ASN A 155 0.89 0.23 9.24
N HIS A 156 1.84 -0.64 9.58
CA HIS A 156 1.80 -1.53 10.73
C HIS A 156 0.69 -2.61 10.69
N LEU A 157 -0.08 -2.70 9.60
CA LEU A 157 -1.05 -3.77 9.40
C LEU A 157 -0.35 -4.99 8.76
N ASP A 158 -0.80 -6.19 9.14
CA ASP A 158 -0.41 -7.41 8.44
C ASP A 158 -1.18 -7.55 7.12
N ILE A 159 -0.67 -8.40 6.25
CA ILE A 159 -1.22 -8.61 4.89
C ILE A 159 -2.70 -9.00 4.93
N GLU A 160 -3.13 -9.81 5.90
CA GLU A 160 -4.53 -10.25 6.03
C GLU A 160 -5.46 -9.08 6.34
N THR A 161 -5.06 -8.21 7.26
CA THR A 161 -5.82 -7.00 7.59
C THR A 161 -5.86 -6.02 6.42
N VAL A 162 -4.76 -5.87 5.68
CA VAL A 162 -4.72 -5.04 4.48
C VAL A 162 -5.68 -5.57 3.42
N ARG A 163 -5.70 -6.89 3.16
CA ARG A 163 -6.65 -7.52 2.23
C ARG A 163 -8.11 -7.32 2.64
N TRP A 164 -8.38 -7.43 3.94
CA TRP A 164 -9.70 -7.14 4.46
C TRP A 164 -10.10 -5.68 4.18
N LEU A 165 -9.20 -4.72 4.48
CA LEU A 165 -9.43 -3.30 4.25
C LEU A 165 -9.65 -2.99 2.76
N GLU A 166 -8.87 -3.60 1.86
CA GLU A 166 -9.06 -3.52 0.41
C GLU A 166 -10.46 -3.93 -0.01
N SER A 167 -10.87 -5.11 0.45
CA SER A 167 -12.19 -5.67 0.11
C SER A 167 -13.32 -4.80 0.66
N TYR A 168 -13.14 -4.26 1.87
CA TYR A 168 -14.10 -3.38 2.50
C TYR A 168 -14.25 -2.08 1.70
N ILE A 169 -13.15 -1.34 1.43
CA ILE A 169 -13.19 -0.08 0.70
C ILE A 169 -13.68 -0.29 -0.75
N ALA A 170 -13.25 -1.38 -1.41
CA ALA A 170 -13.67 -1.68 -2.79
C ALA A 170 -15.18 -1.93 -2.91
N SER A 171 -15.80 -2.53 -1.88
CA SER A 171 -17.24 -2.78 -1.84
C SER A 171 -18.07 -1.61 -1.32
N ASP A 172 -17.44 -0.63 -0.69
CA ASP A 172 -18.09 0.53 -0.11
C ASP A 172 -18.39 1.60 -1.17
N LYS A 173 -19.53 2.27 -1.02
CA LYS A 173 -19.99 3.33 -1.94
C LYS A 173 -19.58 4.73 -1.49
N ARG A 174 -19.04 4.88 -0.30
CA ARG A 174 -18.60 6.17 0.26
C ARG A 174 -17.39 6.72 -0.47
N ALA A 175 -17.13 8.00 -0.27
CA ALA A 175 -15.93 8.63 -0.79
C ALA A 175 -14.72 8.41 0.14
N TYR A 176 -13.56 8.25 -0.46
CA TYR A 176 -12.30 8.05 0.26
C TYR A 176 -11.22 8.94 -0.33
N LEU A 177 -10.46 9.62 0.54
CA LEU A 177 -9.20 10.26 0.20
C LEU A 177 -8.09 9.57 1.01
N ILE A 178 -7.20 8.87 0.33
CA ILE A 178 -6.25 7.94 0.96
C ILE A 178 -4.83 8.31 0.56
N VAL A 179 -3.98 8.57 1.54
CA VAL A 179 -2.53 8.57 1.36
C VAL A 179 -2.04 7.16 1.67
N SER A 180 -1.34 6.55 0.74
CA SER A 180 -0.64 5.29 0.98
C SER A 180 0.61 5.16 0.13
N HIS A 181 1.62 4.50 0.66
CA HIS A 181 2.80 4.05 -0.06
C HIS A 181 2.67 2.61 -0.57
N ASP A 182 1.57 1.92 -0.26
CA ASP A 182 1.26 0.60 -0.80
C ASP A 182 0.60 0.73 -2.18
N ARG A 183 1.39 0.51 -3.23
CA ARG A 183 0.95 0.61 -4.62
C ARG A 183 -0.10 -0.42 -4.99
N TYR A 184 0.00 -1.62 -4.43
CA TYR A 184 -0.94 -2.70 -4.64
C TYR A 184 -2.31 -2.36 -4.03
N PHE A 185 -2.29 -1.84 -2.81
CA PHE A 185 -3.48 -1.33 -2.14
C PHE A 185 -4.15 -0.21 -2.96
N LEU A 186 -3.39 0.81 -3.37
CA LEU A 186 -3.93 1.91 -4.18
C LEU A 186 -4.53 1.42 -5.49
N ASN A 187 -3.90 0.45 -6.15
CA ASN A 187 -4.39 -0.11 -7.41
C ASN A 187 -5.73 -0.84 -7.26
N ARG A 188 -5.99 -1.44 -6.09
CA ARG A 188 -7.25 -2.15 -5.79
C ARG A 188 -8.37 -1.24 -5.31
N VAL A 189 -8.06 -0.20 -4.53
CA VAL A 189 -9.09 0.62 -3.89
C VAL A 189 -9.36 1.93 -4.58
N ALA A 190 -8.33 2.59 -5.15
CA ALA A 190 -8.48 3.90 -5.76
C ALA A 190 -9.11 3.79 -7.17
N THR A 191 -9.98 4.75 -7.47
CA THR A 191 -10.52 4.95 -8.81
C THR A 191 -9.83 6.09 -9.55
N ARG A 192 -9.11 6.95 -8.82
CA ARG A 192 -8.38 8.11 -9.34
C ARG A 192 -7.16 8.38 -8.48
N ILE A 193 -6.10 8.90 -9.07
CA ILE A 193 -4.90 9.35 -8.35
C ILE A 193 -4.79 10.87 -8.41
N TRP A 194 -4.43 11.45 -7.27
CA TRP A 194 -3.91 12.80 -7.14
C TRP A 194 -2.42 12.74 -6.78
N GLU A 195 -1.60 13.54 -7.42
CA GLU A 195 -0.16 13.62 -7.14
C GLU A 195 0.21 15.03 -6.71
N ILE A 196 0.86 15.16 -5.54
CA ILE A 196 1.52 16.40 -5.16
C ILE A 196 2.99 16.31 -5.59
N GLU A 197 3.37 17.11 -6.58
CA GLU A 197 4.73 17.18 -7.11
C GLU A 197 5.16 18.64 -7.25
N ALA A 198 6.33 18.99 -6.71
CA ALA A 198 6.88 20.34 -6.74
C ALA A 198 5.89 21.44 -6.29
N GLY A 199 5.10 21.17 -5.24
CA GLY A 199 4.10 22.09 -4.69
C GLY A 199 2.84 22.26 -5.53
N ARG A 200 2.62 21.43 -6.56
CA ARG A 200 1.44 21.43 -7.43
C ARG A 200 0.64 20.15 -7.30
N LEU A 201 -0.67 20.23 -7.48
CA LEU A 201 -1.55 19.08 -7.51
C LEU A 201 -1.83 18.68 -8.96
N HIS A 202 -1.47 17.46 -9.33
CA HIS A 202 -1.82 16.84 -10.59
C HIS A 202 -2.95 15.84 -10.37
N VAL A 203 -4.02 15.99 -11.12
CA VAL A 203 -5.21 15.14 -11.05
C VAL A 203 -5.24 14.24 -12.26
N TYR A 204 -5.16 12.93 -12.06
CA TYR A 204 -5.19 11.95 -13.14
C TYR A 204 -6.62 11.46 -13.41
N PRO A 205 -6.93 11.06 -14.64
CA PRO A 205 -8.25 10.56 -14.99
C PRO A 205 -8.58 9.26 -14.22
N PRO A 206 -9.89 8.97 -14.02
CA PRO A 206 -10.27 7.71 -13.38
C PRO A 206 -9.92 6.51 -14.25
N ALA A 207 -9.46 5.42 -13.59
CA ALA A 207 -9.10 4.18 -14.26
C ALA A 207 -9.37 2.96 -13.35
N THR A 208 -9.53 1.77 -13.94
CA THR A 208 -9.76 0.53 -13.19
C THR A 208 -8.54 0.16 -12.33
N ASN A 209 -7.33 0.24 -12.89
CA ASN A 209 -6.07 0.09 -12.16
C ASN A 209 -5.44 1.49 -12.06
N ALA A 210 -6.00 2.31 -11.17
CA ALA A 210 -5.71 3.74 -11.16
C ALA A 210 -4.23 4.05 -10.92
N TYR A 211 -3.53 3.25 -10.11
CA TYR A 211 -2.11 3.46 -9.85
C TYR A 211 -1.24 3.11 -11.06
N ASP A 212 -1.48 1.98 -11.75
CA ASP A 212 -0.71 1.61 -12.95
C ASP A 212 -0.94 2.62 -14.09
N ALA A 213 -2.19 3.08 -14.27
CA ALA A 213 -2.52 4.12 -15.23
C ALA A 213 -1.80 5.44 -14.91
N PHE A 214 -1.77 5.82 -13.64
CA PHE A 214 -1.01 6.98 -13.14
C PHE A 214 0.48 6.87 -13.48
N VAL A 215 1.11 5.72 -13.21
CA VAL A 215 2.55 5.52 -13.48
C VAL A 215 2.85 5.68 -14.96
N ALA A 216 2.02 5.12 -15.84
CA ALA A 216 2.17 5.24 -17.29
C ALA A 216 2.02 6.70 -17.77
N GLU A 217 0.99 7.40 -17.29
CA GLU A 217 0.72 8.78 -17.68
C GLU A 217 1.76 9.76 -17.11
N ARG A 218 2.20 9.57 -15.84
CA ARG A 218 3.30 10.33 -15.26
C ARG A 218 4.59 10.17 -16.07
N ALA A 219 4.91 8.94 -16.47
CA ALA A 219 6.09 8.69 -17.30
C ALA A 219 6.01 9.42 -18.67
N SER A 220 4.85 9.43 -19.31
CA SER A 220 4.59 10.16 -20.55
C SER A 220 4.75 11.67 -20.34
N ARG A 221 4.12 12.23 -19.30
CA ARG A 221 4.25 13.66 -18.94
C ARG A 221 5.71 14.05 -18.71
N HIS A 222 6.46 13.30 -17.91
CA HIS A 222 7.87 13.58 -17.66
C HIS A 222 8.72 13.45 -18.92
N ALA A 223 8.40 12.51 -19.82
CA ALA A 223 9.09 12.39 -21.10
C ALA A 223 8.85 13.60 -22.02
N GLU A 224 7.63 14.12 -22.05
CA GLU A 224 7.26 15.33 -22.79
C GLU A 224 7.94 16.57 -22.21
N GLU A 225 7.90 16.75 -20.90
CA GLU A 225 8.57 17.86 -20.20
C GLU A 225 10.07 17.85 -20.46
N ARG A 226 10.70 16.66 -20.46
CA ARG A 226 12.12 16.50 -20.78
C ARG A 226 12.42 16.90 -22.22
N ARG A 227 11.65 16.42 -23.19
CA ARG A 227 11.84 16.78 -24.62
C ARG A 227 11.67 18.28 -24.81
N ALA A 228 10.68 18.89 -24.18
CA ALA A 228 10.47 20.34 -24.22
C ALA A 228 11.68 21.08 -23.61
N TYR A 229 12.21 20.61 -22.48
CA TYR A 229 13.39 21.19 -21.86
C TYR A 229 14.65 21.04 -22.72
N GLU A 230 14.92 19.86 -23.28
CA GLU A 230 16.06 19.61 -24.19
C GLU A 230 15.98 20.50 -25.43
N THR A 231 14.78 20.63 -26.01
CA THR A 231 14.55 21.52 -27.16
C THR A 231 14.85 22.97 -26.78
N PHE A 232 14.40 23.38 -25.61
CA PHE A 232 14.63 24.73 -25.11
C PHE A 232 16.12 24.98 -24.79
N VAL A 233 16.83 24.02 -24.22
CA VAL A 233 18.29 24.11 -23.96
C VAL A 233 19.06 24.25 -25.29
N ALA A 234 18.71 23.43 -26.28
CA ALA A 234 19.33 23.51 -27.62
C ALA A 234 19.07 24.87 -28.28
N GLU A 235 17.89 25.43 -28.14
CA GLU A 235 17.54 26.75 -28.67
C GLU A 235 18.27 27.88 -27.91
N ARG A 236 18.38 27.78 -26.57
CA ARG A 236 19.18 28.68 -25.75
C ARG A 236 20.65 28.70 -26.20
N ASP A 237 21.23 27.53 -26.41
CA ASP A 237 22.64 27.41 -26.77
C ASP A 237 22.89 27.96 -28.20
N LYS A 238 21.97 27.75 -29.12
CA LYS A 238 21.99 28.42 -30.44
C LYS A 238 21.92 29.95 -30.32
N ARG A 239 21.06 30.46 -29.46
CA ARG A 239 20.97 31.92 -29.22
C ARG A 239 22.22 32.48 -28.57
N ARG A 240 22.83 31.77 -27.62
CA ARG A 240 24.12 32.13 -26.99
C ARG A 240 25.22 32.19 -28.06
N ALA A 241 25.33 31.16 -28.90
CA ALA A 241 26.33 31.13 -29.99
C ALA A 241 26.12 32.28 -30.98
N THR A 242 24.89 32.60 -31.33
CA THR A 242 24.54 33.73 -32.20
C THR A 242 24.97 35.06 -31.60
N ILE A 243 24.67 35.28 -30.31
CA ILE A 243 25.09 36.49 -29.56
C ILE A 243 26.63 36.59 -29.49
N ALA A 244 27.32 35.48 -29.22
CA ALA A 244 28.77 35.43 -29.18
C ALA A 244 29.40 35.78 -30.56
N GLY A 245 28.82 35.24 -31.65
CA GLY A 245 29.22 35.57 -33.01
C GLY A 245 29.05 37.06 -33.37
N LEU A 246 27.91 37.63 -33.00
CA LEU A 246 27.63 39.05 -33.18
C LEU A 246 28.58 39.96 -32.37
N ARG A 247 28.99 39.55 -31.18
CA ARG A 247 30.01 40.24 -30.37
C ARG A 247 31.40 40.18 -31.00
N ALA A 248 31.74 39.11 -31.71
CA ALA A 248 33.06 38.92 -32.33
C ALA A 248 33.25 39.72 -33.64
N THR A 249 32.15 40.04 -34.32
CA THR A 249 32.17 40.67 -35.65
C THR A 249 32.01 42.20 -35.66
N HIS A 250 32.11 42.89 -34.56
CA HIS A 250 31.78 44.27 -34.25
C HIS A 250 31.87 45.34 -35.31
N THR A 251 30.69 46.03 -35.49
CA THR A 251 30.60 47.46 -35.82
C THR A 251 29.65 48.14 -34.83
N SER A 252 29.83 49.43 -34.52
CA SER A 252 29.14 50.18 -33.45
C SER A 252 27.62 50.27 -33.57
N SER A 253 27.05 49.88 -34.68
CA SER A 253 25.59 49.87 -34.97
C SER A 253 24.84 48.69 -34.33
N ASP A 254 25.55 47.63 -33.97
CA ASP A 254 24.90 46.36 -33.56
C ASP A 254 24.67 46.23 -32.05
N TYR A 255 25.16 47.20 -31.24
CA TYR A 255 25.04 47.15 -29.78
C TYR A 255 23.59 47.09 -29.26
N SER A 256 22.65 47.73 -29.93
CA SER A 256 21.23 47.71 -29.53
C SER A 256 20.56 46.35 -29.77
N GLN A 257 20.93 45.69 -30.87
CA GLN A 257 20.42 44.35 -31.21
C GLN A 257 21.00 43.29 -30.28
N VAL A 258 22.29 43.36 -29.97
CA VAL A 258 22.94 42.44 -28.99
C VAL A 258 22.27 42.59 -27.64
N ARG A 259 22.06 43.81 -27.12
CA ARG A 259 21.43 44.07 -25.82
C ARG A 259 19.97 43.60 -25.76
N SER A 260 19.22 43.75 -26.87
CA SER A 260 17.84 43.25 -26.97
C SER A 260 17.81 41.71 -26.92
N ARG A 261 18.70 41.02 -27.65
CA ARG A 261 18.81 39.56 -27.63
C ARG A 261 19.29 39.00 -26.30
N GLU A 262 20.21 39.69 -25.61
CA GLU A 262 20.63 39.34 -24.25
C GLU A 262 19.47 39.43 -23.24
N LYS A 263 18.66 40.49 -23.32
CA LYS A 263 17.48 40.64 -22.48
C LYS A 263 16.44 39.54 -22.74
N GLN A 264 16.27 39.13 -23.99
CA GLN A 264 15.40 37.99 -24.35
C GLN A 264 15.98 36.65 -23.83
N LEU A 265 17.29 36.46 -23.92
CA LEU A 265 17.98 35.28 -23.41
C LEU A 265 17.87 35.20 -21.89
N ALA A 266 18.13 36.29 -21.17
CA ALA A 266 18.00 36.34 -19.71
C ALA A 266 16.57 36.04 -19.24
N ARG A 267 15.55 36.54 -19.97
CA ARG A 267 14.14 36.19 -19.67
C ARG A 267 13.82 34.72 -19.92
N ALA A 268 14.40 34.15 -20.97
CA ALA A 268 14.26 32.75 -21.27
C ALA A 268 14.98 31.87 -20.24
N GLU A 269 16.16 32.26 -19.79
CA GLU A 269 16.92 31.58 -18.72
C GLU A 269 16.23 31.63 -17.37
N ALA A 270 15.61 32.77 -17.04
CA ALA A 270 14.79 32.87 -15.83
C ALA A 270 13.58 31.91 -15.85
N ARG A 271 12.93 31.74 -17.01
CA ARG A 271 11.86 30.74 -17.18
C ARG A 271 12.35 29.29 -17.08
N LEU A 272 13.59 29.01 -17.53
CA LEU A 272 14.23 27.71 -17.37
C LEU A 272 14.49 27.35 -15.91
N ALA A 273 15.00 28.30 -15.14
CA ALA A 273 15.28 28.08 -13.73
C ALA A 273 14.02 27.73 -12.93
N THR A 274 12.85 28.25 -13.37
CA THR A 274 11.56 27.96 -12.73
C THR A 274 10.91 26.66 -13.20
N ASN A 275 11.25 26.17 -14.41
CA ASN A 275 10.60 25.01 -15.05
C ASN A 275 11.59 23.88 -15.38
N ALA A 276 12.75 23.83 -14.72
CA ALA A 276 13.66 22.72 -14.91
C ALA A 276 13.00 21.41 -14.47
N PRO A 277 12.86 20.40 -15.36
CA PRO A 277 12.30 19.11 -14.97
C PRO A 277 13.18 18.50 -13.89
N ILE A 278 12.54 17.80 -12.94
CA ILE A 278 13.25 17.05 -11.91
C ILE A 278 14.16 16.06 -12.64
N ALA A 279 15.48 16.22 -12.46
CA ALA A 279 16.44 15.34 -13.13
C ALA A 279 16.17 13.90 -12.70
N PRO A 280 15.87 12.98 -13.64
CA PRO A 280 15.82 11.58 -13.30
C PRO A 280 17.20 11.17 -12.82
N SER A 281 17.26 10.42 -11.75
CA SER A 281 18.50 9.73 -11.37
C SER A 281 18.99 8.98 -12.61
N ALA A 282 20.13 9.38 -13.15
CA ALA A 282 20.73 8.68 -14.27
C ALA A 282 20.90 7.22 -13.86
N ALA A 283 20.29 6.32 -14.63
CA ALA A 283 20.52 4.89 -14.49
C ALA A 283 21.97 4.63 -14.94
N ILE A 284 22.92 4.84 -14.04
CA ILE A 284 24.32 4.46 -14.27
C ILE A 284 24.37 2.97 -13.97
N ALA A 285 24.57 2.16 -15.00
CA ALA A 285 24.79 0.73 -14.87
C ALA A 285 26.05 0.50 -14.01
N VAL A 286 25.86 0.30 -12.74
CA VAL A 286 26.92 -0.21 -11.86
C VAL A 286 26.87 -1.71 -11.98
N ASN A 287 27.90 -2.28 -12.60
CA ASN A 287 28.07 -3.72 -12.69
C ASN A 287 28.37 -4.24 -11.27
N LEU A 288 27.31 -4.68 -10.57
CA LEU A 288 27.41 -5.34 -9.27
C LEU A 288 27.95 -6.76 -9.54
N GLN A 289 29.28 -6.85 -9.74
CA GLN A 289 29.93 -8.13 -10.01
C GLN A 289 29.88 -9.01 -8.78
N SER A 290 28.94 -9.95 -8.74
CA SER A 290 29.20 -11.20 -8.07
C SER A 290 30.21 -11.97 -8.92
N THR A 291 31.21 -12.53 -8.30
CA THR A 291 32.17 -13.41 -8.98
C THR A 291 31.38 -14.51 -9.69
N ARG A 292 31.45 -14.57 -11.03
CA ARG A 292 30.85 -15.62 -11.86
C ARG A 292 31.33 -17.00 -11.37
N ARG A 293 30.55 -17.64 -10.53
CA ARG A 293 30.68 -19.07 -10.15
C ARG A 293 29.43 -19.80 -10.61
N ALA A 294 29.58 -21.10 -10.88
CA ALA A 294 28.56 -21.97 -11.50
C ALA A 294 27.13 -21.69 -11.00
N ALA A 295 26.21 -21.48 -11.93
CA ALA A 295 24.83 -21.09 -11.69
C ALA A 295 23.98 -22.06 -10.81
N ASN A 296 24.46 -23.27 -10.54
CA ASN A 296 23.75 -24.30 -9.78
C ASN A 296 24.36 -24.59 -8.41
N ALA A 297 25.22 -23.72 -7.87
CA ALA A 297 25.77 -23.92 -6.54
C ALA A 297 24.80 -23.38 -5.48
N PHE A 298 24.54 -24.14 -4.41
CA PHE A 298 23.79 -23.63 -3.27
C PHE A 298 24.48 -22.40 -2.67
N ALA A 299 23.69 -21.42 -2.27
CA ALA A 299 24.18 -20.27 -1.50
C ALA A 299 24.01 -20.52 0.00
N LEU A 300 22.89 -21.14 0.38
CA LEU A 300 22.46 -21.36 1.74
C LEU A 300 21.59 -22.62 1.81
N GLU A 301 21.76 -23.45 2.85
CA GLU A 301 20.97 -24.63 3.16
C GLU A 301 20.53 -24.57 4.63
N LEU A 302 19.24 -24.68 4.85
CA LEU A 302 18.60 -24.73 6.16
C LEU A 302 18.08 -26.16 6.38
N SER A 303 18.54 -26.85 7.39
CA SER A 303 18.20 -28.25 7.61
C SER A 303 17.69 -28.47 9.03
N GLY A 304 16.41 -28.85 9.16
CA GLY A 304 15.76 -29.21 10.41
C GLY A 304 15.71 -28.07 11.43
N LEU A 305 15.63 -26.80 10.96
CA LEU A 305 15.65 -25.65 11.85
C LEU A 305 14.37 -25.55 12.67
N SER A 306 14.53 -25.42 13.99
CA SER A 306 13.41 -25.16 14.90
C SER A 306 13.74 -24.01 15.83
N LYS A 307 12.72 -23.20 16.14
CA LYS A 307 12.80 -22.10 17.10
C LYS A 307 11.50 -21.89 17.82
N ALA A 308 11.54 -21.81 19.14
CA ALA A 308 10.40 -21.51 19.98
C ALA A 308 10.75 -20.45 21.03
N TYR A 309 9.74 -19.68 21.44
CA TYR A 309 9.73 -18.87 22.65
C TYR A 309 8.60 -19.38 23.56
N ALA A 310 7.59 -18.57 23.84
CA ALA A 310 6.39 -19.03 24.55
C ALA A 310 5.54 -20.00 23.71
N ARG A 311 5.74 -19.99 22.39
CA ARG A 311 5.13 -20.91 21.42
C ARG A 311 6.11 -21.17 20.28
N PRO A 312 5.99 -22.31 19.57
CA PRO A 312 6.83 -22.57 18.41
C PRO A 312 6.61 -21.50 17.33
N LEU A 313 7.72 -21.05 16.73
CA LEU A 313 7.71 -20.16 15.58
C LEU A 313 7.75 -20.96 14.27
N PHE A 314 8.63 -21.95 14.20
CA PHE A 314 8.74 -22.94 13.14
C PHE A 314 9.43 -24.20 13.70
N GLU A 315 9.06 -25.34 13.13
CA GLU A 315 9.59 -26.65 13.54
C GLU A 315 10.05 -27.40 12.28
N ASP A 316 11.24 -28.00 12.37
CA ASP A 316 11.84 -28.85 11.33
C ASP A 316 11.88 -28.17 9.93
N LEU A 317 12.25 -26.89 9.88
CA LEU A 317 12.25 -26.10 8.65
C LEU A 317 13.44 -26.50 7.77
N GLU A 318 13.13 -26.89 6.53
CA GLU A 318 14.10 -27.29 5.51
C GLU A 318 13.94 -26.42 4.24
N VAL A 319 14.97 -25.66 3.89
CA VAL A 319 14.95 -24.77 2.72
C VAL A 319 16.36 -24.64 2.14
N ASP A 320 16.50 -24.93 0.86
CA ASP A 320 17.70 -24.67 0.08
C ASP A 320 17.53 -23.40 -0.71
N VAL A 321 18.54 -22.54 -0.74
CA VAL A 321 18.56 -21.32 -1.53
C VAL A 321 19.73 -21.37 -2.50
N LEU A 322 19.44 -21.24 -3.78
CA LEU A 322 20.43 -21.26 -4.85
C LEU A 322 21.05 -19.86 -5.06
N ARG A 323 22.20 -19.81 -5.70
CA ARG A 323 22.81 -18.54 -6.11
C ARG A 323 21.93 -17.82 -7.13
N GLY A 324 21.71 -16.53 -6.89
CA GLY A 324 20.85 -15.69 -7.74
C GLY A 324 19.36 -15.88 -7.49
N GLU A 325 18.97 -16.81 -6.61
CA GLU A 325 17.59 -17.02 -6.24
C GLU A 325 17.06 -15.90 -5.33
N ARG A 326 15.80 -15.59 -5.46
CA ARG A 326 15.11 -14.54 -4.71
C ARG A 326 13.93 -15.13 -3.96
N LEU A 327 14.15 -15.37 -2.66
CA LEU A 327 13.19 -15.99 -1.75
C LEU A 327 12.49 -14.94 -0.90
N ALA A 328 11.18 -14.81 -1.05
CA ALA A 328 10.35 -14.03 -0.12
C ALA A 328 10.04 -14.86 1.14
N ILE A 329 10.07 -14.24 2.31
CA ILE A 329 9.62 -14.85 3.57
C ILE A 329 8.37 -14.10 4.02
N VAL A 330 7.23 -14.79 4.07
CA VAL A 330 5.93 -14.21 4.38
C VAL A 330 5.25 -14.90 5.55
N GLY A 331 4.28 -14.23 6.18
CA GLY A 331 3.51 -14.76 7.31
C GLY A 331 3.00 -13.65 8.22
N PRO A 332 2.12 -13.98 9.18
CA PRO A 332 1.58 -13.02 10.14
C PRO A 332 2.67 -12.34 10.99
N ASN A 333 2.32 -11.22 11.62
CA ASN A 333 3.23 -10.57 12.56
C ASN A 333 3.49 -11.49 13.76
N GLY A 334 4.78 -11.64 14.11
CA GLY A 334 5.22 -12.54 15.18
C GLY A 334 5.33 -14.02 14.78
N SER A 335 5.22 -14.38 13.50
CA SER A 335 5.41 -15.76 13.02
C SER A 335 6.87 -16.22 13.01
N GLY A 336 7.84 -15.32 13.22
CA GLY A 336 9.26 -15.67 13.30
C GLY A 336 10.11 -15.29 12.08
N LYS A 337 9.59 -14.52 11.13
CA LYS A 337 10.30 -14.08 9.91
C LYS A 337 11.66 -13.43 10.20
N SER A 338 11.67 -12.37 11.00
CA SER A 338 12.91 -11.69 11.41
C SER A 338 13.82 -12.59 12.26
N THR A 339 13.22 -13.49 13.06
CA THR A 339 13.97 -14.49 13.84
C THR A 339 14.71 -15.46 12.93
N LEU A 340 14.08 -15.91 11.84
CA LEU A 340 14.73 -16.76 10.84
C LEU A 340 15.91 -16.03 10.18
N LEU A 341 15.73 -14.76 9.75
CA LEU A 341 16.84 -13.98 9.18
C LEU A 341 18.00 -13.80 10.16
N LYS A 342 17.73 -13.59 11.47
CA LYS A 342 18.76 -13.50 12.51
C LYS A 342 19.47 -14.83 12.76
N ILE A 343 18.79 -15.96 12.61
CA ILE A 343 19.43 -17.28 12.69
C ILE A 343 20.33 -17.48 11.46
N VAL A 344 19.87 -17.14 10.28
CA VAL A 344 20.65 -17.24 9.03
C VAL A 344 21.88 -16.32 9.04
N SER A 345 21.75 -15.10 9.61
CA SER A 345 22.90 -14.18 9.76
C SER A 345 23.91 -14.62 10.82
N GLY A 346 23.54 -15.56 11.70
CA GLY A 346 24.36 -16.00 12.82
C GLY A 346 24.24 -15.11 14.06
N GLU A 347 23.34 -14.12 14.07
CA GLU A 347 23.11 -13.27 15.25
C GLU A 347 22.31 -13.99 16.35
N LEU A 348 21.56 -15.03 16.00
CA LEU A 348 20.76 -15.81 16.91
C LEU A 348 20.96 -17.30 16.67
N ALA A 349 21.09 -18.10 17.75
CA ALA A 349 21.13 -19.55 17.64
C ALA A 349 19.73 -20.15 17.45
N ALA A 350 19.62 -21.15 16.58
CA ALA A 350 18.43 -22.01 16.52
C ALA A 350 18.38 -22.92 17.74
N ASP A 351 17.20 -23.45 18.08
CA ASP A 351 17.05 -24.43 19.15
C ASP A 351 17.47 -25.84 18.69
N SER A 352 17.23 -26.13 17.38
CA SER A 352 17.72 -27.33 16.71
C SER A 352 17.94 -27.06 15.23
N GLY A 353 18.62 -27.99 14.53
CA GLY A 353 18.94 -27.90 13.12
C GLY A 353 20.24 -27.16 12.83
N THR A 354 20.53 -26.96 11.56
CA THR A 354 21.79 -26.34 11.10
C THR A 354 21.56 -25.38 9.95
N VAL A 355 22.33 -24.29 9.94
CA VAL A 355 22.46 -23.35 8.82
C VAL A 355 23.81 -23.60 8.17
N ARG A 356 23.80 -23.99 6.90
CA ARG A 356 25.00 -24.22 6.11
C ARG A 356 25.12 -23.15 5.04
N VAL A 357 26.06 -22.26 5.20
CA VAL A 357 26.39 -21.23 4.20
C VAL A 357 27.52 -21.77 3.32
N ASN A 358 27.44 -21.54 2.02
CA ASN A 358 28.53 -21.91 1.13
C ASN A 358 29.82 -21.20 1.60
N PRO A 359 30.93 -21.92 1.88
CA PRO A 359 32.15 -21.33 2.43
C PRO A 359 32.75 -20.18 1.60
N ALA A 360 32.39 -20.10 0.34
CA ALA A 360 32.83 -19.04 -0.56
C ALA A 360 31.84 -17.85 -0.64
N SER A 361 30.72 -17.90 0.11
CA SER A 361 29.69 -16.87 0.09
C SER A 361 29.77 -15.97 1.32
N GLN A 362 29.64 -14.67 1.09
CA GLN A 362 29.50 -13.67 2.14
C GLN A 362 28.04 -13.29 2.32
N ILE A 363 27.59 -13.22 3.56
CA ILE A 363 26.23 -12.75 3.92
C ILE A 363 26.30 -11.29 4.30
N ALA A 364 25.35 -10.51 3.82
CA ALA A 364 25.09 -9.17 4.32
C ALA A 364 23.63 -9.08 4.80
N TYR A 365 23.42 -8.60 6.03
CA TYR A 365 22.13 -8.51 6.67
C TYR A 365 21.70 -7.04 6.87
N PHE A 366 20.53 -6.72 6.38
CA PHE A 366 19.83 -5.48 6.63
C PHE A 366 18.71 -5.74 7.65
N ALA A 367 19.00 -5.47 8.93
CA ALA A 367 18.02 -5.55 10.00
C ALA A 367 17.08 -4.33 10.00
N GLN A 368 15.92 -4.46 10.59
CA GLN A 368 14.87 -3.44 10.64
C GLN A 368 15.38 -2.05 11.09
N ASN A 369 16.32 -1.99 12.06
CA ASN A 369 16.90 -0.75 12.59
C ASN A 369 18.39 -0.54 12.20
N SER A 370 18.86 -1.19 11.15
CA SER A 370 20.28 -1.09 10.75
C SER A 370 20.76 0.34 10.48
N HIS A 371 19.86 1.24 10.08
CA HIS A 371 20.20 2.65 9.81
C HIS A 371 20.64 3.42 11.07
N GLU A 372 20.36 2.94 12.27
CA GLU A 372 20.82 3.49 13.55
C GLU A 372 22.32 3.20 13.79
N GLN A 373 22.89 2.22 13.06
CA GLN A 373 24.29 1.84 13.16
C GLN A 373 25.24 2.74 12.35
N LEU A 374 24.69 3.64 11.50
CA LEU A 374 25.49 4.62 10.76
C LEU A 374 26.08 5.64 11.73
N ASP A 375 27.36 6.01 11.53
CA ASP A 375 27.98 7.12 12.27
C ASP A 375 27.28 8.44 11.93
N PRO A 376 26.62 9.09 12.89
CA PRO A 376 25.90 10.34 12.64
C PRO A 376 26.79 11.48 12.17
N ALA A 377 28.10 11.43 12.44
CA ALA A 377 29.07 12.48 12.10
C ALA A 377 29.71 12.26 10.72
N ALA A 378 29.74 11.00 10.23
CA ALA A 378 30.29 10.67 8.92
C ALA A 378 29.43 11.27 7.78
N SER A 379 30.04 11.54 6.62
CA SER A 379 29.27 11.86 5.42
C SER A 379 28.59 10.61 4.86
N ALA A 380 27.57 10.80 4.00
CA ALA A 380 26.93 9.67 3.33
C ALA A 380 27.93 8.87 2.49
N VAL A 381 28.86 9.54 1.78
CA VAL A 381 29.92 8.90 0.98
C VAL A 381 30.86 8.12 1.89
N ASP A 382 31.32 8.70 3.00
CA ASP A 382 32.24 8.02 3.92
C ASP A 382 31.57 6.80 4.57
N SER A 383 30.28 6.87 4.88
CA SER A 383 29.52 5.73 5.40
C SER A 383 29.49 4.55 4.43
N VAL A 384 29.32 4.83 3.13
CA VAL A 384 29.36 3.76 2.10
C VAL A 384 30.76 3.21 1.92
N ARG A 385 31.78 4.06 1.95
CA ARG A 385 33.19 3.66 1.83
C ARG A 385 33.69 2.88 3.06
N ALA A 386 33.21 3.22 4.24
CA ALA A 386 33.53 2.48 5.46
C ALA A 386 32.97 1.04 5.45
N ALA A 387 31.89 0.80 4.72
CA ALA A 387 31.29 -0.52 4.62
C ALA A 387 32.06 -1.46 3.67
N ALA A 388 32.80 -0.91 2.67
CA ALA A 388 33.56 -1.67 1.69
C ALA A 388 34.68 -0.81 1.12
N ASP A 389 35.81 -1.45 0.79
CA ASP A 389 36.96 -0.77 0.15
C ASP A 389 36.65 -0.45 -1.33
N ILE A 390 35.89 0.62 -1.55
CA ILE A 390 35.50 1.09 -2.88
C ILE A 390 35.93 2.54 -3.11
N SER A 391 36.06 2.91 -4.38
CA SER A 391 36.39 4.29 -4.76
C SER A 391 35.26 5.27 -4.42
N ASP A 392 35.60 6.55 -4.23
CA ASP A 392 34.63 7.63 -4.03
C ASP A 392 33.57 7.69 -5.15
N GLU A 393 34.00 7.52 -6.40
CA GLU A 393 33.11 7.47 -7.55
C GLU A 393 32.06 6.34 -7.46
N LYS A 394 32.48 5.12 -7.08
CA LYS A 394 31.56 3.98 -6.88
C LYS A 394 30.60 4.24 -5.74
N ALA A 395 31.06 4.81 -4.62
CA ALA A 395 30.21 5.17 -3.48
C ALA A 395 29.15 6.21 -3.88
N ARG A 396 29.54 7.27 -4.60
CA ARG A 396 28.61 8.29 -5.12
C ARG A 396 27.61 7.70 -6.11
N ASN A 397 28.04 6.76 -6.95
CA ASN A 397 27.16 6.07 -7.89
C ASN A 397 26.11 5.23 -7.18
N LEU A 398 26.47 4.47 -6.14
CA LEU A 398 25.51 3.72 -5.32
C LEU A 398 24.55 4.64 -4.59
N LEU A 399 25.05 5.72 -4.00
CA LEU A 399 24.21 6.75 -3.35
C LEU A 399 23.26 7.40 -4.35
N GLY A 400 23.75 7.75 -5.55
CA GLY A 400 22.93 8.33 -6.62
C GLY A 400 21.77 7.43 -7.04
N ARG A 401 22.02 6.13 -7.14
CA ARG A 401 20.95 5.13 -7.39
C ARG A 401 19.92 5.08 -6.26
N MET A 402 20.34 5.33 -5.03
CA MET A 402 19.47 5.47 -3.87
C MET A 402 18.96 6.91 -3.67
N ARG A 403 19.06 7.76 -4.72
CA ARG A 403 18.58 9.16 -4.71
C ARG A 403 19.24 10.06 -3.65
N VAL A 404 20.49 9.78 -3.33
CA VAL A 404 21.36 10.61 -2.50
C VAL A 404 22.51 11.07 -3.37
N SER A 405 22.38 12.23 -4.03
CA SER A 405 23.34 12.69 -5.05
C SER A 405 23.80 14.14 -4.86
N GLY A 406 24.82 14.54 -5.59
CA GLY A 406 25.38 15.89 -5.55
C GLY A 406 25.90 16.26 -4.15
N GLU A 407 25.65 17.48 -3.73
CA GLU A 407 26.07 17.98 -2.41
C GLU A 407 25.47 17.23 -1.23
N ALA A 408 24.34 16.55 -1.44
CA ALA A 408 23.72 15.73 -0.39
C ALA A 408 24.64 14.57 0.03
N ALA A 409 25.40 13.99 -0.90
CA ALA A 409 26.30 12.88 -0.60
C ALA A 409 27.43 13.24 0.39
N ASP A 410 27.79 14.52 0.46
CA ASP A 410 28.83 15.06 1.36
C ASP A 410 28.30 15.53 2.73
N LYS A 411 26.98 15.54 2.92
CA LYS A 411 26.36 15.93 4.20
C LYS A 411 26.50 14.84 5.24
N ALA A 412 26.61 15.27 6.51
CA ALA A 412 26.65 14.35 7.66
C ALA A 412 25.34 13.56 7.81
N VAL A 413 25.42 12.27 8.12
CA VAL A 413 24.29 11.34 8.25
C VAL A 413 23.20 11.87 9.19
N ARG A 414 23.57 12.57 10.29
CA ARG A 414 22.61 13.19 11.23
C ARG A 414 21.64 14.19 10.58
N THR A 415 21.98 14.77 9.44
CA THR A 415 21.16 15.77 8.75
C THR A 415 20.06 15.17 7.89
N PHE A 416 20.11 13.87 7.66
CA PHE A 416 19.15 13.15 6.85
C PHE A 416 17.94 12.66 7.65
N SER A 417 16.80 12.56 6.99
CA SER A 417 15.59 11.92 7.53
C SER A 417 15.81 10.41 7.75
N GLY A 418 14.92 9.76 8.48
CA GLY A 418 14.96 8.32 8.71
C GLY A 418 14.99 7.50 7.40
N GLY A 419 14.13 7.84 6.46
CA GLY A 419 14.11 7.19 5.13
C GLY A 419 15.38 7.42 4.31
N GLU A 420 15.97 8.62 4.37
CA GLU A 420 17.24 8.89 3.69
C GLU A 420 18.40 8.13 4.32
N ARG A 421 18.47 8.07 5.65
CA ARG A 421 19.48 7.25 6.36
C ARG A 421 19.35 5.77 6.00
N ARG A 422 18.13 5.27 5.86
CA ARG A 422 17.88 3.90 5.42
C ARG A 422 18.39 3.65 4.00
N ARG A 423 18.22 4.61 3.08
CA ARG A 423 18.79 4.54 1.72
C ARG A 423 20.32 4.55 1.70
N ILE A 424 20.94 5.35 2.57
CA ILE A 424 22.41 5.36 2.74
C ILE A 424 22.89 4.00 3.25
N MET A 425 22.21 3.41 4.23
CA MET A 425 22.53 2.09 4.75
C MET A 425 22.38 0.99 3.70
N LEU A 426 21.32 1.04 2.87
CA LEU A 426 21.15 0.11 1.75
C LEU A 426 22.28 0.26 0.73
N ALA A 427 22.69 1.50 0.38
CA ALA A 427 23.84 1.73 -0.48
C ALA A 427 25.14 1.14 0.13
N SER A 428 25.33 1.29 1.44
CA SER A 428 26.47 0.72 2.17
C SER A 428 26.46 -0.82 2.15
N LEU A 429 25.30 -1.42 2.28
CA LEU A 429 25.13 -2.87 2.20
C LEU A 429 25.45 -3.39 0.79
N MET A 430 24.93 -2.72 -0.23
CA MET A 430 25.21 -3.07 -1.64
C MET A 430 26.69 -2.94 -2.01
N ALA A 431 27.41 -2.02 -1.35
CA ALA A 431 28.84 -1.84 -1.53
C ALA A 431 29.65 -3.08 -1.11
N LYS A 432 29.16 -3.85 -0.13
CA LYS A 432 29.84 -5.07 0.35
C LYS A 432 29.93 -6.19 -0.68
N ALA A 433 29.22 -6.09 -1.80
CA ALA A 433 29.18 -7.10 -2.86
C ALA A 433 29.00 -8.53 -2.34
N ALA A 434 28.16 -8.70 -1.31
CA ALA A 434 27.88 -9.98 -0.69
C ALA A 434 27.27 -10.98 -1.68
N ASP A 435 27.39 -12.27 -1.45
CA ASP A 435 26.78 -13.31 -2.29
C ASP A 435 25.32 -13.61 -1.88
N VAL A 436 24.96 -13.31 -0.62
CA VAL A 436 23.63 -13.48 -0.04
C VAL A 436 23.23 -12.20 0.68
N LEU A 437 22.10 -11.63 0.29
CA LEU A 437 21.45 -10.50 0.96
C LEU A 437 20.28 -10.98 1.80
N LEU A 438 20.31 -10.65 3.08
CA LEU A 438 19.19 -10.83 4.00
C LEU A 438 18.56 -9.45 4.24
N LEU A 439 17.30 -9.27 3.88
CA LEU A 439 16.61 -7.99 3.95
C LEU A 439 15.36 -8.10 4.85
N ASP A 440 15.38 -7.39 5.99
CA ASP A 440 14.26 -7.36 6.92
C ASP A 440 13.53 -6.00 6.82
N GLU A 441 12.36 -6.02 6.17
CA GLU A 441 11.51 -4.85 5.91
C GLU A 441 12.26 -3.65 5.29
N PRO A 442 12.94 -3.84 4.14
CA PRO A 442 13.77 -2.79 3.54
C PRO A 442 12.96 -1.62 2.98
N THR A 443 11.66 -1.79 2.75
CA THR A 443 10.75 -0.79 2.17
C THR A 443 10.06 0.09 3.20
N ASN A 444 10.16 -0.21 4.51
CA ASN A 444 9.54 0.60 5.55
C ASN A 444 10.10 2.03 5.54
N ASP A 445 9.24 3.02 5.77
CA ASP A 445 9.55 4.47 5.76
C ASP A 445 10.11 5.01 4.43
N LEU A 446 10.11 4.21 3.36
CA LEU A 446 10.47 4.66 2.02
C LEU A 446 9.23 5.17 1.27
N ASP A 447 9.36 6.33 0.63
CA ASP A 447 8.36 6.80 -0.31
C ASP A 447 8.38 5.97 -1.60
N ILE A 448 7.35 6.11 -2.42
CA ILE A 448 7.15 5.33 -3.64
C ILE A 448 8.39 5.41 -4.55
N GLU A 449 8.96 6.59 -4.73
CA GLU A 449 10.13 6.78 -5.60
C GLU A 449 11.39 6.10 -5.06
N SER A 450 11.56 6.08 -3.73
CA SER A 450 12.67 5.37 -3.07
C SER A 450 12.49 3.86 -3.16
N ARG A 451 11.24 3.36 -3.09
CA ARG A 451 10.92 1.94 -3.32
C ARG A 451 11.24 1.53 -4.76
N GLU A 452 10.86 2.33 -5.75
CA GLU A 452 11.20 2.09 -7.16
C GLU A 452 12.73 2.04 -7.39
N ALA A 453 13.48 2.94 -6.74
CA ALA A 453 14.94 2.93 -6.80
C ALA A 453 15.52 1.64 -6.18
N LEU A 454 15.02 1.22 -5.01
CA LEU A 454 15.42 -0.02 -4.36
C LEU A 454 15.10 -1.24 -5.24
N GLU A 455 13.91 -1.32 -5.81
CA GLU A 455 13.51 -2.40 -6.73
C GLU A 455 14.46 -2.51 -7.92
N SER A 456 14.78 -1.38 -8.56
CA SER A 456 15.70 -1.35 -9.69
C SER A 456 17.07 -1.92 -9.30
N VAL A 457 17.59 -1.53 -8.13
CA VAL A 457 18.88 -1.99 -7.63
C VAL A 457 18.87 -3.47 -7.27
N LEU A 458 17.83 -3.94 -6.56
CA LEU A 458 17.66 -5.35 -6.20
C LEU A 458 17.44 -6.23 -7.44
N GLY A 459 16.74 -5.70 -8.45
CA GLY A 459 16.52 -6.40 -9.73
C GLY A 459 17.81 -6.70 -10.49
N GLU A 460 18.82 -5.83 -10.38
CA GLU A 460 20.14 -6.01 -11.02
C GLU A 460 21.12 -6.84 -10.18
N TYR A 461 20.80 -7.09 -8.90
CA TYR A 461 21.66 -7.84 -8.01
C TYR A 461 21.75 -9.31 -8.45
N GLN A 462 22.99 -9.86 -8.50
CA GLN A 462 23.28 -11.20 -9.04
C GLN A 462 23.41 -12.29 -7.96
N GLY A 463 23.45 -11.90 -6.68
CA GLY A 463 23.51 -12.84 -5.55
C GLY A 463 22.12 -13.33 -5.14
N ALA A 464 22.07 -14.23 -4.17
CA ALA A 464 20.82 -14.68 -3.58
C ALA A 464 20.21 -13.59 -2.68
N ILE A 465 18.90 -13.49 -2.64
CA ILE A 465 18.16 -12.56 -1.78
C ILE A 465 17.16 -13.35 -0.96
N LEU A 466 17.21 -13.18 0.39
CA LEU A 466 16.14 -13.55 1.28
C LEU A 466 15.50 -12.26 1.80
N ILE A 467 14.23 -12.07 1.54
CA ILE A 467 13.55 -10.81 1.87
C ILE A 467 12.27 -11.05 2.68
N VAL A 468 12.18 -10.37 3.81
CA VAL A 468 10.94 -10.17 4.54
C VAL A 468 10.39 -8.81 4.16
N SER A 469 9.19 -8.74 3.63
CA SER A 469 8.53 -7.47 3.32
C SER A 469 7.03 -7.61 3.31
N HIS A 470 6.35 -6.53 3.68
CA HIS A 470 4.92 -6.34 3.48
C HIS A 470 4.59 -5.65 2.15
N ASP A 471 5.60 -5.22 1.39
CA ASP A 471 5.43 -4.63 0.05
C ASP A 471 5.19 -5.72 -1.00
N ARG A 472 3.92 -6.06 -1.21
CA ARG A 472 3.49 -7.10 -2.17
C ARG A 472 3.94 -6.81 -3.60
N TYR A 473 4.03 -5.54 -3.98
CA TYR A 473 4.48 -5.13 -5.30
C TYR A 473 5.96 -5.43 -5.52
N LEU A 474 6.79 -5.16 -4.51
CA LEU A 474 8.20 -5.56 -4.52
C LEU A 474 8.34 -7.08 -4.61
N LEU A 475 7.60 -7.83 -3.76
CA LEU A 475 7.68 -9.30 -3.74
C LEU A 475 7.25 -9.92 -5.06
N SER A 476 6.17 -9.44 -5.68
CA SER A 476 5.66 -9.93 -6.96
C SER A 476 6.63 -9.71 -8.12
N ARG A 477 7.40 -8.62 -8.10
CA ARG A 477 8.37 -8.30 -9.15
C ARG A 477 9.77 -8.90 -8.93
N LEU A 478 10.12 -9.13 -7.68
CA LEU A 478 11.48 -9.52 -7.33
C LEU A 478 11.62 -11.01 -7.08
N CYS A 479 10.63 -11.67 -6.45
CA CYS A 479 10.82 -13.00 -5.87
C CYS A 479 10.34 -14.11 -6.80
N ASP A 480 11.13 -15.18 -6.87
CA ASP A 480 10.87 -16.35 -7.70
C ASP A 480 10.16 -17.46 -6.88
N ARG A 481 10.36 -17.47 -5.56
CA ARG A 481 9.81 -18.44 -4.62
C ARG A 481 9.42 -17.76 -3.31
N VAL A 482 8.43 -18.32 -2.64
CA VAL A 482 7.92 -17.82 -1.35
C VAL A 482 8.03 -18.90 -0.29
N LEU A 483 8.61 -18.58 0.85
CA LEU A 483 8.58 -19.34 2.11
C LEU A 483 7.52 -18.69 3.01
N TRP A 484 6.47 -19.40 3.33
CA TRP A 484 5.48 -18.92 4.29
C TRP A 484 5.67 -19.62 5.65
N ILE A 485 5.46 -18.84 6.73
CA ILE A 485 5.57 -19.32 8.12
C ILE A 485 4.32 -18.86 8.88
N ASP A 486 3.57 -19.80 9.45
CA ASP A 486 2.39 -19.52 10.24
C ASP A 486 2.15 -20.58 11.32
N GLY A 487 1.99 -20.14 12.58
CA GLY A 487 1.58 -20.98 13.71
C GLY A 487 2.47 -22.18 14.00
N GLY A 488 3.77 -22.12 13.67
CA GLY A 488 4.73 -23.22 13.79
C GLY A 488 4.88 -24.05 12.51
N ALA A 489 3.91 -23.97 11.60
CA ALA A 489 3.98 -24.60 10.28
C ALA A 489 4.70 -23.69 9.27
N TRP A 490 5.23 -24.29 8.24
CA TRP A 490 5.89 -23.60 7.13
C TRP A 490 5.71 -24.36 5.83
N GLY A 491 5.99 -23.71 4.73
CA GLY A 491 6.01 -24.34 3.41
C GLY A 491 6.54 -23.38 2.34
N THR A 492 6.80 -23.92 1.15
CA THR A 492 7.30 -23.14 0.02
C THR A 492 6.35 -23.21 -1.16
N ASP A 493 6.15 -22.10 -1.84
CA ASP A 493 5.41 -22.00 -3.09
C ASP A 493 6.33 -21.48 -4.20
N GLU A 494 6.36 -22.20 -5.33
CA GLU A 494 7.12 -21.84 -6.52
C GLU A 494 6.30 -20.88 -7.42
N GLY A 495 6.98 -20.08 -8.25
CA GLY A 495 6.33 -19.17 -9.21
C GLY A 495 6.07 -17.77 -8.66
N GLY A 496 6.74 -17.42 -7.55
CA GLY A 496 6.75 -16.06 -6.98
C GLY A 496 5.50 -15.73 -6.17
N TYR A 497 5.40 -14.44 -5.81
CA TYR A 497 4.37 -13.97 -4.88
C TYR A 497 2.94 -14.10 -5.43
N ASP A 498 2.73 -13.88 -6.72
CA ASP A 498 1.39 -13.97 -7.34
C ASP A 498 0.85 -15.42 -7.35
N ALA A 499 1.74 -16.41 -7.52
CA ALA A 499 1.38 -17.81 -7.41
C ALA A 499 1.04 -18.20 -5.96
N PHE A 500 1.82 -17.70 -5.01
CA PHE A 500 1.54 -17.84 -3.58
C PHE A 500 0.16 -17.26 -3.20
N GLU A 501 -0.18 -16.04 -3.66
CA GLU A 501 -1.50 -15.45 -3.37
C GLU A 501 -2.67 -16.31 -3.87
N LYS A 502 -2.53 -16.87 -5.07
CA LYS A 502 -3.55 -17.78 -5.61
C LYS A 502 -3.66 -19.06 -4.79
N SER A 503 -2.52 -19.68 -4.48
CA SER A 503 -2.44 -20.88 -3.64
C SER A 503 -3.02 -20.64 -2.24
N GLN A 504 -2.74 -19.49 -1.64
CA GLN A 504 -3.32 -19.09 -0.35
C GLN A 504 -4.84 -18.95 -0.42
N ALA A 505 -5.37 -18.26 -1.43
CA ALA A 505 -6.80 -18.10 -1.62
C ALA A 505 -7.52 -19.44 -1.84
N GLU A 506 -6.88 -20.36 -2.56
CA GLU A 506 -7.38 -21.73 -2.75
C GLU A 506 -7.37 -22.54 -1.44
N ARG A 507 -6.30 -22.42 -0.63
CA ARG A 507 -6.21 -23.06 0.70
C ARG A 507 -7.28 -22.52 1.65
N GLU A 508 -7.48 -21.21 1.69
CA GLU A 508 -8.53 -20.58 2.52
C GLU A 508 -9.92 -21.04 2.10
N ARG A 509 -10.18 -21.08 0.80
CA ARG A 509 -11.44 -21.60 0.25
C ARG A 509 -11.67 -23.06 0.60
N ALA A 510 -10.65 -23.90 0.41
CA ALA A 510 -10.71 -25.31 0.77
C ALA A 510 -10.91 -25.52 2.28
N ALA A 511 -10.26 -24.70 3.13
CA ALA A 511 -10.45 -24.73 4.58
C ALA A 511 -11.86 -24.34 4.98
N LEU A 512 -12.44 -23.30 4.37
CA LEU A 512 -13.83 -22.89 4.59
C LEU A 512 -14.82 -23.99 4.13
N GLU A 513 -14.59 -24.61 3.00
CA GLU A 513 -15.38 -25.74 2.50
C GLU A 513 -15.26 -26.97 3.41
N ALA A 514 -14.06 -27.29 3.90
CA ALA A 514 -13.82 -28.36 4.86
C ALA A 514 -14.49 -28.09 6.21
N GLN A 515 -14.44 -26.85 6.68
CA GLN A 515 -15.11 -26.42 7.91
C GLN A 515 -16.63 -26.49 7.77
N ALA A 516 -17.18 -26.06 6.62
CA ALA A 516 -18.60 -26.21 6.31
C ALA A 516 -19.00 -27.69 6.24
N ALA A 517 -18.17 -28.56 5.63
CA ALA A 517 -18.38 -30.00 5.55
C ALA A 517 -18.27 -30.68 6.95
N SER A 518 -17.35 -30.22 7.83
CA SER A 518 -17.21 -30.73 9.20
C SER A 518 -18.40 -30.33 10.08
N ILE A 519 -18.92 -29.12 9.91
CA ILE A 519 -20.16 -28.66 10.54
C ILE A 519 -21.34 -29.51 10.05
N GLY A 520 -21.34 -29.92 8.78
CA GLY A 520 -22.31 -30.87 8.21
C GLY A 520 -22.23 -32.30 8.79
N ARG A 521 -21.01 -32.77 9.15
CA ARG A 521 -20.79 -34.13 9.71
C ARG A 521 -20.95 -34.20 11.24
N SER A 522 -20.82 -33.09 11.96
CA SER A 522 -21.00 -33.03 13.41
C SER A 522 -22.48 -33.04 13.87
N LYS A 523 -23.43 -33.11 12.95
CA LYS A 523 -24.89 -33.04 13.23
C LYS A 523 -25.55 -34.35 13.60
N THR A 524 -24.84 -35.34 14.10
CA THR A 524 -25.45 -36.54 14.72
C THR A 524 -25.39 -36.56 16.27
N SER A 525 -25.21 -35.42 16.90
CA SER A 525 -25.28 -35.27 18.35
C SER A 525 -26.48 -34.38 18.70
N ARG A 526 -27.44 -34.90 19.53
CA ARG A 526 -28.67 -34.28 20.05
C ARG A 526 -28.61 -32.75 20.14
N GLN A 527 -29.22 -32.07 19.17
CA GLN A 527 -29.40 -30.61 19.22
C GLN A 527 -30.50 -30.27 20.18
N THR A 528 -30.29 -29.32 21.09
CA THR A 528 -31.33 -28.74 21.92
C THR A 528 -32.33 -27.99 21.04
N PRO A 529 -33.67 -28.07 21.31
CA PRO A 529 -34.69 -27.41 20.48
C PRO A 529 -34.47 -25.92 20.23
N LEU A 530 -33.88 -25.20 21.18
CA LEU A 530 -33.49 -23.79 21.07
C LEU A 530 -32.43 -23.52 19.98
N LYS A 531 -31.49 -24.44 19.78
CA LYS A 531 -30.43 -24.28 18.74
C LYS A 531 -30.97 -24.53 17.35
N VAL A 532 -31.88 -25.50 17.21
CA VAL A 532 -32.56 -25.80 15.93
C VAL A 532 -33.42 -24.62 15.51
N ARG A 533 -34.16 -24.04 16.45
CA ARG A 533 -34.99 -22.86 16.24
C ARG A 533 -34.16 -21.67 15.74
N SER A 534 -33.07 -21.30 16.40
CA SER A 534 -32.18 -20.19 15.99
C SER A 534 -31.56 -20.40 14.61
N GLN A 535 -31.28 -21.65 14.23
CA GLN A 535 -30.77 -21.98 12.91
C GLN A 535 -31.83 -21.84 11.82
N LEU A 536 -33.05 -22.27 12.07
CA LEU A 536 -34.18 -22.10 11.16
C LEU A 536 -34.51 -20.62 10.97
N GLU A 537 -34.58 -19.83 12.03
CA GLU A 537 -34.78 -18.37 11.98
C GLU A 537 -33.69 -17.66 11.13
N THR A 538 -32.43 -18.06 11.31
CA THR A 538 -31.31 -17.50 10.51
C THR A 538 -31.44 -17.86 9.04
N ARG A 539 -31.85 -19.08 8.72
CA ARG A 539 -32.00 -19.56 7.35
C ARG A 539 -33.20 -18.93 6.66
N ILE A 540 -34.29 -18.75 7.36
CA ILE A 540 -35.49 -18.02 6.91
C ILE A 540 -35.09 -16.58 6.54
N ALA A 541 -34.43 -15.84 7.44
CA ALA A 541 -33.94 -14.48 7.17
C ALA A 541 -32.95 -14.37 6.00
N SER A 542 -32.22 -15.43 5.68
CA SER A 542 -31.36 -15.48 4.48
C SER A 542 -32.19 -15.59 3.20
N ILE A 543 -33.18 -16.47 3.20
CA ILE A 543 -34.08 -16.69 2.05
C ILE A 543 -34.95 -15.46 1.80
N GLU A 544 -35.46 -14.81 2.83
CA GLU A 544 -36.19 -13.54 2.70
C GLU A 544 -35.37 -12.46 1.99
N ARG A 545 -34.09 -12.37 2.29
CA ARG A 545 -33.18 -11.44 1.58
C ARG A 545 -32.96 -11.81 0.12
N GLU A 546 -32.94 -13.10 -0.20
CA GLU A 546 -32.84 -13.57 -1.59
C GLU A 546 -34.13 -13.27 -2.36
N ILE A 547 -35.29 -13.53 -1.76
CA ILE A 547 -36.60 -13.19 -2.31
C ILE A 547 -36.69 -11.67 -2.59
N ALA A 548 -36.31 -10.84 -1.64
CA ALA A 548 -36.33 -9.39 -1.80
C ALA A 548 -35.44 -8.90 -2.96
N LYS A 549 -34.29 -9.54 -3.18
CA LYS A 549 -33.42 -9.23 -4.33
C LYS A 549 -34.07 -9.63 -5.66
N LEU A 550 -34.69 -10.79 -5.71
CA LEU A 550 -35.38 -11.28 -6.92
C LEU A 550 -36.62 -10.41 -7.23
N ASP A 551 -37.36 -9.97 -6.22
CA ASP A 551 -38.48 -9.07 -6.38
C ASP A 551 -38.05 -7.67 -6.87
N THR A 552 -36.94 -7.15 -6.34
CA THR A 552 -36.35 -5.91 -6.84
C THR A 552 -35.94 -6.06 -8.32
N ARG A 553 -35.32 -7.16 -8.68
CA ARG A 553 -34.91 -7.41 -10.09
C ARG A 553 -36.11 -7.57 -11.00
N LYS A 554 -37.15 -8.26 -10.55
CA LYS A 554 -38.42 -8.36 -11.27
C LYS A 554 -39.06 -7.01 -11.51
N PHE A 555 -39.09 -6.16 -10.50
CA PHE A 555 -39.59 -4.78 -10.59
C PHE A 555 -38.80 -3.95 -11.60
N GLU A 556 -37.46 -4.05 -11.60
CA GLU A 556 -36.61 -3.38 -12.59
C GLU A 556 -36.94 -3.81 -14.01
N ILE A 557 -37.12 -5.12 -14.25
CA ILE A 557 -37.47 -5.66 -15.57
C ILE A 557 -38.88 -5.19 -15.97
N ASP A 558 -39.85 -5.24 -15.06
CA ASP A 558 -41.21 -4.76 -15.33
C ASP A 558 -41.23 -3.27 -15.60
N HIS A 559 -40.40 -2.48 -14.91
CA HIS A 559 -40.22 -1.04 -15.19
C HIS A 559 -39.63 -0.78 -16.59
N LEU A 560 -38.62 -1.59 -17.02
CA LEU A 560 -38.06 -1.49 -18.36
C LEU A 560 -39.14 -1.73 -19.46
N PHE A 561 -40.11 -2.59 -19.21
CA PHE A 561 -41.25 -2.80 -20.11
C PHE A 561 -42.25 -1.65 -20.14
N THR A 562 -42.18 -0.66 -19.24
CA THR A 562 -43.00 0.57 -19.34
C THR A 562 -42.37 1.63 -20.23
N LEU A 563 -41.10 1.49 -20.60
CA LEU A 563 -40.36 2.44 -21.43
C LEU A 563 -40.55 2.11 -22.93
N THR A 564 -41.00 3.07 -23.71
CA THR A 564 -41.22 2.93 -25.17
C THR A 564 -39.95 2.54 -25.93
N GLU A 565 -38.78 3.03 -25.49
CA GLU A 565 -37.46 2.72 -26.06
C GLU A 565 -37.07 1.23 -25.94
N THR A 566 -37.69 0.48 -25.04
CA THR A 566 -37.40 -0.96 -24.84
C THR A 566 -37.93 -1.77 -26.04
N TYR A 567 -38.97 -1.33 -26.68
CA TYR A 567 -39.63 -2.03 -27.78
C TYR A 567 -38.97 -1.80 -29.15
N ASP A 568 -38.02 -0.88 -29.26
CA ASP A 568 -37.29 -0.60 -30.50
C ASP A 568 -36.31 -1.71 -30.89
N ASP A 569 -35.87 -2.53 -29.92
CA ASP A 569 -34.97 -3.68 -30.16
C ASP A 569 -35.63 -5.01 -29.77
N ARG A 570 -36.07 -5.77 -30.76
CA ARG A 570 -36.69 -7.10 -30.58
C ARG A 570 -35.80 -8.09 -29.84
N LYS A 571 -34.46 -8.01 -29.97
CA LYS A 571 -33.53 -8.92 -29.25
C LYS A 571 -33.50 -8.57 -27.79
N ARG A 572 -33.54 -7.30 -27.46
CA ARG A 572 -33.57 -6.81 -26.07
C ARG A 572 -34.87 -7.20 -25.37
N VAL A 573 -36.02 -7.08 -26.05
CA VAL A 573 -37.31 -7.54 -25.52
C VAL A 573 -37.29 -9.03 -25.22
N ALA A 574 -36.85 -9.88 -26.16
CA ALA A 574 -36.77 -11.32 -25.95
C ALA A 574 -35.81 -11.71 -24.82
N ALA A 575 -34.70 -11.00 -24.64
CA ALA A 575 -33.77 -11.21 -23.54
C ALA A 575 -34.41 -10.85 -22.19
N LEU A 576 -35.11 -9.74 -22.09
CA LEU A 576 -35.81 -9.31 -20.88
C LEU A 576 -36.99 -10.25 -20.53
N GLU A 577 -37.73 -10.77 -21.51
CA GLU A 577 -38.78 -11.76 -21.28
C GLU A 577 -38.19 -13.09 -20.75
N SER A 578 -37.07 -13.53 -21.29
CA SER A 578 -36.37 -14.71 -20.82
C SER A 578 -35.84 -14.52 -19.39
N GLU A 579 -35.26 -13.37 -19.10
CA GLU A 579 -34.78 -13.00 -17.76
C GLU A 579 -35.94 -12.91 -16.77
N ARG A 580 -37.06 -12.28 -17.15
CA ARG A 580 -38.27 -12.20 -16.34
C ARG A 580 -38.81 -13.57 -15.94
N THR A 581 -38.84 -14.50 -16.91
CA THR A 581 -39.30 -15.87 -16.68
C THR A 581 -38.37 -16.60 -15.72
N LEU A 582 -37.06 -16.43 -15.87
CA LEU A 582 -36.05 -17.03 -15.00
C LEU A 582 -36.14 -16.49 -13.56
N VAL A 583 -36.23 -15.17 -13.41
CA VAL A 583 -36.37 -14.51 -12.09
C VAL A 583 -37.66 -14.93 -11.40
N ALA A 584 -38.77 -15.05 -12.15
CA ALA A 584 -40.04 -15.53 -11.60
C ALA A 584 -39.97 -16.98 -11.12
N ALA A 585 -39.29 -17.86 -11.88
CA ALA A 585 -39.08 -19.25 -11.49
C ALA A 585 -38.20 -19.36 -10.23
N GLN A 586 -37.11 -18.61 -10.18
CA GLN A 586 -36.23 -18.57 -9.00
C GLN A 586 -36.94 -18.01 -7.75
N SER A 587 -37.76 -16.95 -7.90
CA SER A 587 -38.56 -16.41 -6.81
C SER A 587 -39.55 -17.43 -6.28
N ALA A 588 -40.25 -18.15 -7.17
CA ALA A 588 -41.19 -19.20 -6.76
C ALA A 588 -40.50 -20.36 -6.00
N GLU A 589 -39.31 -20.78 -6.45
CA GLU A 589 -38.51 -21.82 -5.76
C GLU A 589 -38.06 -21.37 -4.36
N ARG A 590 -37.66 -20.10 -4.21
CA ARG A 590 -37.27 -19.55 -2.92
C ARG A 590 -38.45 -19.38 -1.98
N ILE A 591 -39.61 -18.99 -2.47
CA ILE A 591 -40.86 -18.90 -1.69
C ILE A 591 -41.25 -20.29 -1.18
N ALA A 592 -41.23 -21.32 -2.03
CA ALA A 592 -41.54 -22.68 -1.58
C ALA A 592 -40.57 -23.18 -0.49
N THR A 593 -39.27 -22.83 -0.61
CA THR A 593 -38.26 -23.15 0.40
C THR A 593 -38.50 -22.38 1.71
N TRP A 594 -38.96 -21.15 1.63
CA TRP A 594 -39.32 -20.30 2.76
C TRP A 594 -40.53 -20.86 3.50
N GLU A 595 -41.58 -21.28 2.78
CA GLU A 595 -42.79 -21.93 3.33
C GLU A 595 -42.45 -23.22 4.08
N ASP A 596 -41.59 -24.09 3.50
CA ASP A 596 -41.14 -25.35 4.13
C ASP A 596 -40.37 -25.09 5.43
N LEU A 597 -39.48 -24.09 5.44
CA LEU A 597 -38.75 -23.73 6.66
C LEU A 597 -39.64 -23.11 7.74
N HIS A 598 -40.67 -22.34 7.37
CA HIS A 598 -41.65 -21.81 8.31
C HIS A 598 -42.51 -22.94 8.91
N ALA A 599 -42.92 -23.90 8.09
CA ALA A 599 -43.65 -25.07 8.59
C ALA A 599 -42.82 -25.89 9.60
N GLN A 600 -41.50 -26.08 9.30
CA GLN A 600 -40.56 -26.72 10.24
C GLN A 600 -40.38 -25.92 11.54
N LEU A 601 -40.39 -24.59 11.46
CA LEU A 601 -40.28 -23.72 12.63
C LEU A 601 -41.57 -23.79 13.49
N GLU A 602 -42.76 -23.82 12.88
CA GLU A 602 -44.04 -23.96 13.56
C GLU A 602 -44.17 -25.32 14.25
N GLU A 603 -43.77 -26.44 13.61
CA GLU A 603 -43.72 -27.77 14.23
C GLU A 603 -42.78 -27.83 15.45
N LEU A 604 -41.81 -26.98 15.53
CA LEU A 604 -40.83 -26.92 16.63
C LEU A 604 -41.34 -26.06 17.83
N ILE A 605 -42.31 -25.19 17.57
CA ILE A 605 -42.89 -24.25 18.56
C ILE A 605 -44.20 -24.79 19.17
N GLY A 606 -44.95 -25.65 18.42
CA GLY A 606 -46.13 -26.34 18.88
C GLY A 606 -45.79 -27.58 19.65
#